data_1bacdccee3408e9a9d28b8d40ac84dbf
#
_entry.id   1bacdccee3408e9a9d28b8d40ac84dbf
#
_cell.length_a   1.000
_cell.length_b   1.000
_cell.length_c   1.000
_cell.angle_alpha   90.00
_cell.angle_beta   90.00
_cell.angle_gamma   90.00
#
_symmetry.space_group_name_H-M   'P 1'
#
loop_
_entity.id
_entity.type
_entity.pdbx_description
1 polymer ?
#
loop_
_entity_poly.entity_id
_entity_poly.type
_entity_poly.pdbx_seq_one_letter_code
_entity_poly.pdbx_strand_id
1 'polypeptide(L)'
;DSVLFNFTEADQMVAYAKTHQMRIHGHVLLWSSSVPEWIRHVQWTEGQYEQWLEFYIKTVVGRYKNDILAWDVVNEPLVPFFGTDLKAREDNFWRYHIGDDYMEKAFKWAEEASPTALLFLNEVGAESSFNVARRKKVIEIANDLRNKGLKVDGIGLQFHLISPDIDDKLMQSIATDIAGNDYLFHISELDIQMNFPLGLKNKLTPEDATKLKQSYNTIVYNYTKYV
;
A
#
# COMPACT_ATOMS: atom_id res chain seq x y z
N ASP A 1 -21.05 -1.56 -18.57
CA ASP A 1 -19.71 -1.26 -18.03
C ASP A 1 -19.34 0.21 -18.17
N SER A 2 -19.65 0.88 -19.28
CA SER A 2 -19.32 2.30 -19.53
C SER A 2 -20.06 3.31 -18.64
N VAL A 3 -21.09 2.90 -17.94
CA VAL A 3 -21.94 3.78 -17.12
C VAL A 3 -21.39 3.96 -15.69
N LEU A 4 -20.58 3.02 -15.19
CA LEU A 4 -20.10 3.01 -13.80
C LEU A 4 -18.67 3.53 -13.61
N PHE A 5 -17.83 3.41 -14.63
CA PHE A 5 -16.43 3.80 -14.55
C PHE A 5 -16.04 4.76 -15.67
N ASN A 6 -15.35 5.84 -15.30
CA ASN A 6 -14.68 6.70 -16.25
C ASN A 6 -13.16 6.42 -16.20
N PHE A 7 -12.66 5.72 -17.19
CA PHE A 7 -11.25 5.36 -17.30
C PHE A 7 -10.41 6.36 -18.12
N THR A 8 -10.99 7.45 -18.59
CA THR A 8 -10.33 8.38 -19.53
C THR A 8 -8.98 8.86 -19.02
N GLU A 9 -8.91 9.34 -17.78
CA GLU A 9 -7.66 9.85 -17.20
C GLU A 9 -6.67 8.70 -16.92
N ALA A 10 -7.14 7.60 -16.35
CA ALA A 10 -6.30 6.43 -16.06
C ALA A 10 -5.71 5.83 -17.36
N ASP A 11 -6.50 5.75 -18.43
CA ASP A 11 -6.03 5.28 -19.74
C ASP A 11 -4.94 6.22 -20.31
N GLN A 12 -5.08 7.54 -20.13
CA GLN A 12 -4.07 8.51 -20.55
C GLN A 12 -2.76 8.35 -19.76
N MET A 13 -2.87 8.15 -18.44
CA MET A 13 -1.70 7.93 -17.58
C MET A 13 -0.97 6.62 -17.97
N VAL A 14 -1.70 5.54 -18.20
CA VAL A 14 -1.14 4.27 -18.64
C VAL A 14 -0.50 4.40 -20.01
N ALA A 15 -1.15 5.06 -20.97
CA ALA A 15 -0.58 5.30 -22.30
C ALA A 15 0.70 6.13 -22.25
N TYR A 16 0.72 7.17 -21.41
CA TYR A 16 1.91 7.98 -21.18
C TYR A 16 3.06 7.15 -20.62
N ALA A 17 2.82 6.39 -19.57
CA ALA A 17 3.82 5.53 -18.94
C ALA A 17 4.41 4.52 -19.94
N LYS A 18 3.56 3.87 -20.74
CA LYS A 18 3.99 2.93 -21.81
C LYS A 18 4.87 3.61 -22.85
N THR A 19 4.49 4.79 -23.31
CA THR A 19 5.26 5.54 -24.30
C THR A 19 6.65 5.91 -23.78
N HIS A 20 6.79 6.11 -22.46
CA HIS A 20 8.05 6.44 -21.81
C HIS A 20 8.75 5.23 -21.17
N GLN A 21 8.32 4.00 -21.47
CA GLN A 21 8.89 2.76 -20.94
C GLN A 21 8.92 2.71 -19.41
N MET A 22 7.94 3.32 -18.77
CA MET A 22 7.78 3.33 -17.31
C MET A 22 7.02 2.09 -16.86
N ARG A 23 7.43 1.50 -15.73
CA ARG A 23 6.63 0.49 -15.04
C ARG A 23 5.54 1.16 -14.22
N ILE A 24 4.39 0.51 -14.12
CA ILE A 24 3.24 1.03 -13.38
C ILE A 24 2.95 0.12 -12.21
N HIS A 25 2.82 0.73 -11.03
CA HIS A 25 2.29 0.13 -9.82
C HIS A 25 0.93 0.77 -9.52
N GLY A 26 -0.12 -0.03 -9.45
CA GLY A 26 -1.48 0.45 -9.17
C GLY A 26 -1.69 0.63 -7.66
N HIS A 27 -2.06 1.82 -7.24
CA HIS A 27 -2.39 2.17 -5.87
C HIS A 27 -3.77 2.82 -5.85
N VAL A 28 -4.71 2.32 -5.17
CA VAL A 28 -4.90 1.12 -4.35
C VAL A 28 -6.28 0.53 -4.67
N LEU A 29 -6.45 -0.77 -4.54
CA LEU A 29 -7.77 -1.37 -4.78
C LEU A 29 -8.70 -1.17 -3.58
N LEU A 30 -8.22 -1.42 -2.35
CA LEU A 30 -8.99 -1.24 -1.12
C LEU A 30 -8.27 -0.35 -0.10
N TRP A 31 -8.90 0.76 0.24
CA TRP A 31 -8.50 1.60 1.35
C TRP A 31 -9.72 2.16 2.08
N SER A 32 -9.87 1.82 3.34
CA SER A 32 -11.02 2.22 4.15
C SER A 32 -11.15 3.74 4.33
N SER A 33 -10.02 4.47 4.30
CA SER A 33 -10.01 5.92 4.43
C SER A 33 -10.41 6.65 3.15
N SER A 34 -10.39 5.98 1.98
CA SER A 34 -10.68 6.58 0.66
C SER A 34 -11.79 5.84 -0.10
N VAL A 35 -12.85 5.50 0.59
CA VAL A 35 -14.06 4.95 -0.04
C VAL A 35 -14.86 6.10 -0.67
N PRO A 36 -15.29 5.97 -1.94
CA PRO A 36 -16.12 6.98 -2.59
C PRO A 36 -17.37 7.34 -1.78
N GLU A 37 -17.69 8.64 -1.71
CA GLU A 37 -18.77 9.15 -0.87
C GLU A 37 -20.13 8.50 -1.19
N TRP A 38 -20.42 8.26 -2.46
CA TRP A 38 -21.66 7.62 -2.85
C TRP A 38 -21.78 6.17 -2.33
N ILE A 39 -20.65 5.43 -2.19
CA ILE A 39 -20.64 4.08 -1.62
C ILE A 39 -20.89 4.14 -0.11
N ARG A 40 -20.39 5.18 0.57
CA ARG A 40 -20.62 5.36 2.02
C ARG A 40 -22.08 5.60 2.36
N HIS A 41 -22.85 6.17 1.45
CA HIS A 41 -24.25 6.53 1.69
C HIS A 41 -25.27 5.58 1.07
N VAL A 42 -24.84 4.66 0.19
CA VAL A 42 -25.77 3.68 -0.36
C VAL A 42 -26.18 2.67 0.71
N GLN A 43 -27.44 2.26 0.66
CA GLN A 43 -28.00 1.28 1.58
C GLN A 43 -28.06 -0.08 0.89
N TRP A 44 -26.91 -0.74 0.82
CA TRP A 44 -26.79 -2.08 0.27
C TRP A 44 -26.81 -3.14 1.37
N THR A 45 -27.22 -4.35 1.01
CA THR A 45 -26.98 -5.54 1.83
C THR A 45 -25.49 -5.92 1.78
N GLU A 46 -25.04 -6.73 2.73
CA GLU A 46 -23.67 -7.28 2.76
C GLU A 46 -23.30 -7.92 1.42
N GLY A 47 -24.16 -8.79 0.88
CA GLY A 47 -23.92 -9.44 -0.41
C GLY A 47 -23.86 -8.47 -1.61
N GLN A 48 -24.51 -7.32 -1.55
CA GLN A 48 -24.42 -6.29 -2.61
C GLN A 48 -23.09 -5.53 -2.53
N TYR A 49 -22.59 -5.23 -1.33
CA TYR A 49 -21.25 -4.65 -1.15
C TYR A 49 -20.17 -5.59 -1.66
N GLU A 50 -20.29 -6.87 -1.36
CA GLU A 50 -19.35 -7.90 -1.83
C GLU A 50 -19.37 -8.02 -3.36
N GLN A 51 -20.54 -8.15 -3.97
CA GLN A 51 -20.68 -8.23 -5.43
C GLN A 51 -20.15 -6.99 -6.14
N TRP A 52 -20.38 -5.80 -5.57
CA TRP A 52 -19.86 -4.57 -6.13
C TRP A 52 -18.35 -4.50 -6.05
N LEU A 53 -17.76 -4.90 -4.91
CA LEU A 53 -16.32 -4.88 -4.72
C LEU A 53 -15.62 -5.88 -5.65
N GLU A 54 -16.17 -7.09 -5.79
CA GLU A 54 -15.68 -8.06 -6.77
C GLU A 54 -15.70 -7.49 -8.19
N PHE A 55 -16.82 -6.92 -8.58
CA PHE A 55 -16.97 -6.30 -9.90
C PHE A 55 -15.98 -5.15 -10.12
N TYR A 56 -15.78 -4.29 -9.10
CA TYR A 56 -14.81 -3.20 -9.15
C TYR A 56 -13.39 -3.72 -9.34
N ILE A 57 -12.93 -4.63 -8.48
CA ILE A 57 -11.56 -5.16 -8.54
C ILE A 57 -11.33 -5.86 -9.89
N LYS A 58 -12.22 -6.76 -10.29
CA LYS A 58 -12.06 -7.51 -11.55
C LYS A 58 -12.10 -6.58 -12.77
N THR A 59 -12.89 -5.53 -12.74
CA THR A 59 -12.97 -4.56 -13.84
C THR A 59 -11.69 -3.74 -13.94
N VAL A 60 -11.21 -3.17 -12.82
CA VAL A 60 -10.02 -2.30 -12.81
C VAL A 60 -8.76 -3.10 -13.11
N VAL A 61 -8.54 -4.18 -12.38
CA VAL A 61 -7.34 -5.04 -12.56
C VAL A 61 -7.34 -5.70 -13.93
N GLY A 62 -8.49 -6.23 -14.37
CA GLY A 62 -8.64 -6.87 -15.67
C GLY A 62 -8.42 -5.93 -16.84
N ARG A 63 -8.85 -4.65 -16.72
CA ARG A 63 -8.60 -3.62 -17.74
C ARG A 63 -7.12 -3.41 -17.99
N TYR A 64 -6.32 -3.36 -16.94
CA TYR A 64 -4.89 -3.01 -17.00
C TYR A 64 -3.94 -4.20 -16.82
N LYS A 65 -4.43 -5.43 -16.95
CA LYS A 65 -3.68 -6.66 -16.69
C LYS A 65 -2.38 -6.83 -17.52
N ASN A 66 -2.30 -6.15 -18.67
CA ASN A 66 -1.12 -6.20 -19.55
C ASN A 66 -0.20 -4.98 -19.36
N ASP A 67 -0.58 -4.01 -18.57
CA ASP A 67 0.07 -2.71 -18.46
C ASP A 67 0.57 -2.42 -17.05
N ILE A 68 -0.15 -2.87 -16.02
CA ILE A 68 0.21 -2.68 -14.61
C ILE A 68 0.93 -3.92 -14.09
N LEU A 69 2.16 -3.71 -13.62
CA LEU A 69 3.03 -4.78 -13.12
C LEU A 69 2.61 -5.28 -11.75
N ALA A 70 2.17 -4.38 -10.89
CA ALA A 70 1.89 -4.67 -9.48
C ALA A 70 0.71 -3.84 -8.97
N TRP A 71 0.04 -4.32 -7.93
CA TRP A 71 -1.07 -3.63 -7.25
C TRP A 71 -0.89 -3.66 -5.74
N ASP A 72 -1.11 -2.52 -5.08
CA ASP A 72 -1.44 -2.50 -3.67
C ASP A 72 -2.91 -2.93 -3.55
N VAL A 73 -3.12 -4.16 -3.08
CA VAL A 73 -4.48 -4.73 -3.01
C VAL A 73 -5.23 -4.16 -1.82
N VAL A 74 -4.59 -4.13 -0.65
CA VAL A 74 -5.15 -3.56 0.58
C VAL A 74 -4.15 -2.59 1.18
N ASN A 75 -4.64 -1.41 1.55
CA ASN A 75 -3.86 -0.36 2.21
C ASN A 75 -4.34 -0.15 3.65
N GLU A 76 -3.37 -0.03 4.57
CA GLU A 76 -3.56 0.33 5.98
C GLU A 76 -4.58 -0.55 6.72
N PRO A 77 -4.38 -1.87 6.76
CA PRO A 77 -5.32 -2.76 7.45
C PRO A 77 -5.23 -2.69 8.97
N LEU A 78 -4.21 -2.03 9.56
CA LEU A 78 -3.92 -2.07 11.00
C LEU A 78 -4.35 -0.82 11.77
N VAL A 79 -4.81 -1.03 13.00
CA VAL A 79 -5.04 0.00 14.03
C VAL A 79 -4.59 -0.51 15.41
N PRO A 80 -4.28 0.36 16.36
CA PRO A 80 -4.02 1.81 16.24
C PRO A 80 -2.71 2.10 15.51
N PHE A 81 -2.46 3.35 15.15
CA PHE A 81 -1.19 3.74 14.50
C PHE A 81 0.01 3.55 15.43
N PHE A 82 -0.13 3.88 16.71
CA PHE A 82 0.90 3.67 17.73
C PHE A 82 0.46 2.61 18.76
N GLY A 83 1.45 1.89 19.30
CA GLY A 83 1.23 0.88 20.35
C GLY A 83 1.56 -0.53 19.89
N THR A 84 1.37 -1.48 20.81
CA THR A 84 1.67 -2.90 20.59
C THR A 84 0.42 -3.77 20.45
N ASP A 85 -0.75 -3.25 20.82
CA ASP A 85 -2.04 -3.95 20.67
C ASP A 85 -2.60 -3.73 19.26
N LEU A 86 -1.82 -4.14 18.27
CA LEU A 86 -2.15 -3.98 16.86
C LEU A 86 -3.13 -5.06 16.42
N LYS A 87 -4.21 -4.64 15.79
CA LYS A 87 -5.23 -5.53 15.22
C LYS A 87 -5.71 -5.00 13.88
N ALA A 88 -6.38 -5.86 13.12
CA ALA A 88 -7.10 -5.42 11.94
C ALA A 88 -8.13 -4.35 12.32
N ARG A 89 -8.28 -3.32 11.47
CA ARG A 89 -9.17 -2.19 11.73
C ARG A 89 -10.61 -2.65 11.95
N GLU A 90 -11.12 -2.46 13.16
CA GLU A 90 -12.53 -2.72 13.46
C GLU A 90 -13.47 -1.73 12.78
N ASP A 91 -12.99 -0.49 12.57
CA ASP A 91 -13.70 0.59 11.87
C ASP A 91 -13.48 0.56 10.35
N ASN A 92 -12.89 -0.53 9.82
CA ASN A 92 -12.69 -0.67 8.39
C ASN A 92 -14.04 -0.82 7.67
N PHE A 93 -14.31 0.10 6.74
CA PHE A 93 -15.56 0.12 5.97
C PHE A 93 -15.86 -1.22 5.29
N TRP A 94 -14.86 -1.80 4.63
CA TRP A 94 -15.03 -3.06 3.91
C TRP A 94 -15.24 -4.25 4.84
N ARG A 95 -14.51 -4.29 5.97
CA ARG A 95 -14.72 -5.30 7.00
C ARG A 95 -16.13 -5.24 7.58
N TYR A 96 -16.62 -4.03 7.87
CA TYR A 96 -17.96 -3.83 8.42
C TYR A 96 -19.06 -4.30 7.46
N HIS A 97 -18.90 -4.04 6.15
CA HIS A 97 -19.92 -4.31 5.14
C HIS A 97 -19.78 -5.66 4.43
N ILE A 98 -18.62 -6.33 4.50
CA ILE A 98 -18.36 -7.59 3.78
C ILE A 98 -18.01 -8.74 4.73
N GLY A 99 -17.38 -8.43 5.88
CA GLY A 99 -16.93 -9.42 6.84
C GLY A 99 -15.43 -9.46 7.04
N ASP A 100 -14.98 -10.31 7.97
CA ASP A 100 -13.57 -10.43 8.36
C ASP A 100 -12.67 -10.95 7.22
N ASP A 101 -13.25 -11.62 6.24
CA ASP A 101 -12.57 -12.21 5.09
C ASP A 101 -12.42 -11.24 3.89
N TYR A 102 -12.73 -9.95 4.06
CA TYR A 102 -12.67 -8.95 2.97
C TYR A 102 -11.30 -8.86 2.28
N MET A 103 -10.19 -9.03 3.03
CA MET A 103 -8.84 -9.05 2.45
C MET A 103 -8.61 -10.29 1.60
N GLU A 104 -9.04 -11.46 2.08
CA GLU A 104 -8.95 -12.73 1.36
C GLU A 104 -9.67 -12.65 0.01
N LYS A 105 -10.88 -12.14 0.02
CA LYS A 105 -11.70 -11.90 -1.17
C LYS A 105 -11.02 -10.94 -2.14
N ALA A 106 -10.46 -9.84 -1.63
CA ALA A 106 -9.78 -8.84 -2.47
C ALA A 106 -8.55 -9.41 -3.18
N PHE A 107 -7.68 -10.11 -2.46
CA PHE A 107 -6.49 -10.76 -3.05
C PHE A 107 -6.89 -11.84 -4.07
N LYS A 108 -7.88 -12.67 -3.76
CA LYS A 108 -8.41 -13.68 -4.69
C LYS A 108 -8.91 -13.04 -5.98
N TRP A 109 -9.75 -12.01 -5.90
CA TRP A 109 -10.32 -11.37 -7.09
C TRP A 109 -9.26 -10.63 -7.93
N ALA A 110 -8.25 -10.04 -7.27
CA ALA A 110 -7.14 -9.42 -7.97
C ALA A 110 -6.29 -10.45 -8.73
N GLU A 111 -5.98 -11.59 -8.12
CA GLU A 111 -5.28 -12.71 -8.77
C GLU A 111 -6.09 -13.27 -9.94
N GLU A 112 -7.38 -13.53 -9.76
CA GLU A 112 -8.27 -14.02 -10.83
C GLU A 112 -8.31 -13.06 -12.02
N ALA A 113 -8.28 -11.75 -11.78
CA ALA A 113 -8.33 -10.72 -12.83
C ALA A 113 -6.98 -10.55 -13.55
N SER A 114 -5.86 -10.72 -12.86
CA SER A 114 -4.50 -10.65 -13.40
C SER A 114 -3.55 -11.62 -12.67
N PRO A 115 -3.45 -12.88 -13.08
CA PRO A 115 -2.59 -13.87 -12.43
C PRO A 115 -1.10 -13.52 -12.45
N THR A 116 -0.69 -12.67 -13.38
CA THR A 116 0.72 -12.27 -13.56
C THR A 116 1.10 -11.01 -12.79
N ALA A 117 0.14 -10.20 -12.36
CA ALA A 117 0.43 -9.01 -11.56
C ALA A 117 0.97 -9.41 -10.18
N LEU A 118 1.92 -8.65 -9.67
CA LEU A 118 2.41 -8.77 -8.30
C LEU A 118 1.42 -8.11 -7.35
N LEU A 119 1.07 -8.79 -6.26
CA LEU A 119 0.06 -8.35 -5.31
C LEU A 119 0.70 -7.99 -3.96
N PHE A 120 0.48 -6.77 -3.52
CA PHE A 120 1.08 -6.21 -2.31
C PHE A 120 0.04 -5.90 -1.24
N LEU A 121 0.46 -6.08 0.01
CA LEU A 121 -0.16 -5.51 1.19
C LEU A 121 0.63 -4.26 1.58
N ASN A 122 0.00 -3.08 1.61
CA ASN A 122 0.67 -1.81 1.88
C ASN A 122 0.33 -1.27 3.27
N GLU A 123 1.34 -0.76 4.01
CA GLU A 123 1.13 -0.31 5.39
C GLU A 123 1.94 0.94 5.73
N VAL A 124 1.32 1.83 6.52
CA VAL A 124 1.91 3.07 7.02
C VAL A 124 2.68 2.86 8.33
N GLY A 125 3.81 3.52 8.47
CA GLY A 125 4.57 3.59 9.73
C GLY A 125 5.27 2.29 10.14
N ALA A 126 5.20 1.23 9.34
CA ALA A 126 5.86 -0.05 9.60
C ALA A 126 7.39 0.00 9.30
N GLU A 127 7.85 1.03 8.61
CA GLU A 127 9.26 1.35 8.37
C GLU A 127 9.97 1.89 9.61
N SER A 128 9.23 2.39 10.59
CA SER A 128 9.79 3.09 11.73
C SER A 128 10.49 2.18 12.75
N SER A 129 11.61 2.62 13.30
CA SER A 129 12.36 1.88 14.34
C SER A 129 11.58 1.71 15.65
N PHE A 130 10.67 2.63 15.95
CA PHE A 130 9.82 2.57 17.13
C PHE A 130 8.51 1.80 16.90
N ASN A 131 8.28 1.32 15.67
CA ASN A 131 7.05 0.61 15.32
C ASN A 131 7.31 -0.78 14.67
N VAL A 132 8.36 -1.45 15.13
CA VAL A 132 8.73 -2.81 14.66
C VAL A 132 7.58 -3.80 14.84
N ALA A 133 6.77 -3.63 15.89
CA ALA A 133 5.59 -4.48 16.12
C ALA A 133 4.60 -4.40 14.96
N ARG A 134 4.42 -3.21 14.37
CA ARG A 134 3.56 -3.02 13.20
C ARG A 134 4.09 -3.75 11.97
N ARG A 135 5.39 -3.65 11.70
CA ARG A 135 6.03 -4.40 10.60
C ARG A 135 5.85 -5.91 10.78
N LYS A 136 6.05 -6.43 11.98
CA LYS A 136 5.81 -7.85 12.28
C LYS A 136 4.35 -8.24 12.07
N LYS A 137 3.41 -7.39 12.46
CA LYS A 137 1.97 -7.67 12.31
C LYS A 137 1.50 -7.65 10.86
N VAL A 138 2.03 -6.76 10.02
CA VAL A 138 1.69 -6.79 8.58
C VAL A 138 2.26 -8.04 7.91
N ILE A 139 3.46 -8.49 8.31
CA ILE A 139 4.06 -9.75 7.84
C ILE A 139 3.20 -10.95 8.29
N GLU A 140 2.73 -10.96 9.53
CA GLU A 140 1.81 -11.99 10.05
C GLU A 140 0.53 -12.08 9.21
N ILE A 141 -0.12 -10.95 8.92
CA ILE A 141 -1.31 -10.92 8.06
C ILE A 141 -1.00 -11.47 6.67
N ALA A 142 0.13 -11.06 6.06
CA ALA A 142 0.52 -11.56 4.76
C ALA A 142 0.77 -13.08 4.78
N ASN A 143 1.40 -13.60 5.84
CA ASN A 143 1.58 -15.03 6.05
C ASN A 143 0.24 -15.78 6.22
N ASP A 144 -0.70 -15.21 6.97
CA ASP A 144 -2.04 -15.80 7.14
C ASP A 144 -2.78 -15.90 5.80
N LEU A 145 -2.69 -14.86 4.95
CA LEU A 145 -3.26 -14.89 3.61
C LEU A 145 -2.60 -15.98 2.72
N ARG A 146 -1.27 -16.08 2.73
CA ARG A 146 -0.55 -17.15 2.02
C ARG A 146 -0.89 -18.55 2.53
N ASN A 147 -1.03 -18.73 3.83
CA ASN A 147 -1.41 -20.01 4.44
C ASN A 147 -2.81 -20.45 4.01
N LYS A 148 -3.68 -19.53 3.61
CA LYS A 148 -4.98 -19.79 3.00
C LYS A 148 -4.91 -20.04 1.49
N GLY A 149 -3.72 -20.08 0.92
CA GLY A 149 -3.48 -20.36 -0.51
C GLY A 149 -3.63 -19.14 -1.42
N LEU A 150 -3.63 -17.92 -0.85
CA LEU A 150 -3.76 -16.68 -1.63
C LEU A 150 -2.39 -16.16 -2.09
N LYS A 151 -2.38 -15.55 -3.25
CA LYS A 151 -1.20 -14.88 -3.79
C LYS A 151 -0.96 -13.56 -3.06
N VAL A 152 0.15 -13.48 -2.32
CA VAL A 152 0.69 -12.25 -1.76
C VAL A 152 2.17 -12.21 -2.09
N ASP A 153 2.56 -11.39 -3.04
CA ASP A 153 3.94 -11.36 -3.54
C ASP A 153 4.84 -10.46 -2.71
N GLY A 154 4.30 -9.38 -2.13
CA GLY A 154 5.12 -8.41 -1.45
C GLY A 154 4.40 -7.59 -0.38
N ILE A 155 5.21 -6.82 0.33
CA ILE A 155 4.80 -5.85 1.33
C ILE A 155 5.32 -4.47 0.93
N GLY A 156 4.40 -3.52 0.79
CA GLY A 156 4.68 -2.10 0.64
C GLY A 156 4.78 -1.42 1.99
N LEU A 157 5.78 -0.58 2.17
CA LEU A 157 5.89 0.34 3.28
C LEU A 157 5.87 1.77 2.75
N GLN A 158 5.01 2.61 3.33
CA GLN A 158 4.76 3.95 2.77
C GLN A 158 5.95 4.89 2.88
N PHE A 159 6.73 4.80 3.94
CA PHE A 159 7.87 5.70 4.19
C PHE A 159 7.47 7.18 4.28
N HIS A 160 6.34 7.47 4.94
CA HIS A 160 6.01 8.83 5.37
C HIS A 160 6.85 9.20 6.59
N LEU A 161 8.00 9.79 6.37
CA LEU A 161 8.99 10.04 7.41
C LEU A 161 8.77 11.43 8.03
N ILE A 162 8.74 11.45 9.36
CA ILE A 162 8.67 12.68 10.16
C ILE A 162 10.05 13.17 10.61
N SER A 163 11.11 12.44 10.27
CA SER A 163 12.50 12.74 10.53
C SER A 163 13.37 12.17 9.41
N PRO A 164 14.47 12.83 9.05
CA PRO A 164 15.42 12.30 8.08
C PRO A 164 16.26 11.13 8.59
N ASP A 165 16.03 10.66 9.83
CA ASP A 165 16.90 9.71 10.53
C ASP A 165 16.62 8.24 10.16
N ILE A 166 16.77 7.93 8.89
CA ILE A 166 16.84 6.53 8.41
C ILE A 166 18.29 6.19 8.15
N ASP A 167 18.81 5.28 8.97
CA ASP A 167 20.16 4.77 8.83
C ASP A 167 20.22 3.40 8.11
N ASP A 168 21.43 2.99 7.77
CA ASP A 168 21.73 1.71 7.11
C ASP A 168 21.22 0.51 7.93
N LYS A 169 21.32 0.56 9.26
CA LYS A 169 20.90 -0.54 10.14
C LYS A 169 19.41 -0.74 10.12
N LEU A 170 18.64 0.35 10.13
CA LEU A 170 17.18 0.28 10.06
C LEU A 170 16.74 -0.27 8.69
N MET A 171 17.33 0.21 7.59
CA MET A 171 17.05 -0.31 6.25
C MET A 171 17.39 -1.79 6.13
N GLN A 172 18.54 -2.21 6.66
CA GLN A 172 18.93 -3.62 6.70
C GLN A 172 17.93 -4.46 7.51
N SER A 173 17.48 -3.95 8.68
CA SER A 173 16.49 -4.63 9.51
C SER A 173 15.16 -4.80 8.77
N ILE A 174 14.68 -3.75 8.10
CA ILE A 174 13.44 -3.79 7.31
C ILE A 174 13.55 -4.83 6.19
N ALA A 175 14.62 -4.76 5.40
CA ALA A 175 14.84 -5.69 4.30
C ALA A 175 14.95 -7.14 4.79
N THR A 176 15.66 -7.37 5.92
CA THR A 176 15.79 -8.69 6.53
C THR A 176 14.45 -9.23 7.02
N ASP A 177 13.62 -8.39 7.68
CA ASP A 177 12.30 -8.80 8.16
C ASP A 177 11.39 -9.20 6.99
N ILE A 178 11.39 -8.45 5.89
CA ILE A 178 10.51 -8.70 4.75
C ILE A 178 11.06 -9.84 3.87
N ALA A 179 12.30 -9.75 3.42
CA ALA A 179 12.91 -10.77 2.57
C ALA A 179 13.11 -12.11 3.30
N GLY A 180 13.35 -12.10 4.63
CA GLY A 180 13.43 -13.31 5.44
C GLY A 180 12.10 -14.09 5.53
N ASN A 181 11.00 -13.50 5.10
CA ASN A 181 9.69 -14.13 4.94
C ASN A 181 9.30 -14.33 3.46
N ASP A 182 10.26 -14.27 2.54
CA ASP A 182 10.08 -14.46 1.09
C ASP A 182 9.09 -13.48 0.45
N TYR A 183 9.05 -12.23 0.94
CA TYR A 183 8.27 -11.16 0.33
C TYR A 183 9.15 -10.20 -0.45
N LEU A 184 8.62 -9.70 -1.57
CA LEU A 184 9.16 -8.51 -2.22
C LEU A 184 8.93 -7.29 -1.31
N PHE A 185 9.89 -6.38 -1.33
CA PHE A 185 9.80 -5.13 -0.58
C PHE A 185 9.62 -3.95 -1.53
N HIS A 186 8.63 -3.10 -1.25
CA HIS A 186 8.36 -1.88 -2.00
C HIS A 186 8.30 -0.67 -1.06
N ILE A 187 9.02 0.39 -1.40
CA ILE A 187 8.83 1.72 -0.82
C ILE A 187 7.79 2.42 -1.68
N SER A 188 6.56 2.57 -1.17
CA SER A 188 5.41 2.92 -1.99
C SER A 188 5.14 4.43 -2.11
N GLU A 189 5.46 5.22 -1.06
CA GLU A 189 4.95 6.59 -0.94
C GLU A 189 5.96 7.58 -0.34
N LEU A 190 7.26 7.32 -0.52
CA LEU A 190 8.35 8.04 0.14
C LEU A 190 8.19 9.56 0.15
N ASP A 191 7.98 10.12 1.34
CA ASP A 191 8.18 11.54 1.63
C ASP A 191 8.90 11.77 2.96
N ILE A 192 9.48 12.96 3.13
CA ILE A 192 10.19 13.33 4.36
C ILE A 192 9.71 14.71 4.81
N GLN A 193 8.98 14.74 5.94
CA GLN A 193 8.45 15.98 6.52
C GLN A 193 9.49 16.64 7.41
N MET A 194 10.12 17.72 6.93
CA MET A 194 11.12 18.47 7.69
C MET A 194 10.53 19.41 8.76
N ASN A 195 9.23 19.61 8.78
CA ASN A 195 8.53 20.61 9.62
C ASN A 195 7.65 19.98 10.70
N PHE A 196 7.88 18.71 11.05
CA PHE A 196 7.13 18.07 12.13
C PHE A 196 7.74 18.36 13.53
N PRO A 197 6.95 18.63 14.57
CA PRO A 197 5.49 18.74 14.57
C PRO A 197 5.00 20.14 14.20
N LEU A 198 4.06 20.18 13.27
CA LEU A 198 3.17 21.28 12.94
C LEU A 198 3.79 22.71 12.86
N GLY A 199 4.19 23.10 11.65
CA GLY A 199 4.22 24.51 11.27
C GLY A 199 5.30 25.39 11.89
N LEU A 200 6.31 24.82 12.53
CA LEU A 200 7.36 25.60 13.19
C LEU A 200 8.35 26.26 12.24
N LYS A 201 8.40 25.83 10.98
CA LYS A 201 9.22 26.46 9.95
C LYS A 201 8.40 26.71 8.69
N ASN A 202 8.12 27.95 8.40
CA ASN A 202 7.43 28.32 7.16
C ASN A 202 8.32 28.20 5.89
N LYS A 203 9.64 28.03 6.05
CA LYS A 203 10.60 27.86 4.96
C LYS A 203 11.74 26.96 5.38
N LEU A 204 12.15 26.08 4.48
CA LEU A 204 13.37 25.27 4.64
C LEU A 204 14.60 26.17 4.54
N THR A 205 15.55 25.97 5.44
CA THR A 205 16.89 26.59 5.34
C THR A 205 17.77 25.81 4.33
N PRO A 206 18.87 26.37 3.83
CA PRO A 206 19.84 25.62 3.02
C PRO A 206 20.39 24.37 3.73
N GLU A 207 20.52 24.42 5.06
CA GLU A 207 20.94 23.27 5.88
C GLU A 207 19.86 22.19 5.88
N ASP A 208 18.58 22.54 6.07
CA ASP A 208 17.47 21.61 5.99
C ASP A 208 17.38 20.94 4.60
N ALA A 209 17.58 21.72 3.52
CA ALA A 209 17.61 21.19 2.16
C ALA A 209 18.78 20.21 1.95
N THR A 210 19.94 20.48 2.54
CA THR A 210 21.10 19.58 2.50
C THR A 210 20.84 18.28 3.24
N LYS A 211 20.25 18.35 4.43
CA LYS A 211 19.85 17.16 5.21
C LYS A 211 18.81 16.33 4.46
N LEU A 212 17.79 16.98 3.90
CA LEU A 212 16.76 16.32 3.11
C LEU A 212 17.36 15.55 1.92
N LYS A 213 18.25 16.20 1.16
CA LYS A 213 18.95 15.54 0.05
C LYS A 213 19.77 14.34 0.51
N GLN A 214 20.48 14.45 1.63
CA GLN A 214 21.26 13.35 2.19
C GLN A 214 20.36 12.19 2.59
N SER A 215 19.21 12.45 3.22
CA SER A 215 18.26 11.43 3.63
C SER A 215 17.68 10.66 2.45
N TYR A 216 17.21 11.35 1.41
CA TYR A 216 16.76 10.68 0.18
C TYR A 216 17.87 9.83 -0.44
N ASN A 217 19.10 10.36 -0.54
CA ASN A 217 20.22 9.60 -1.08
C ASN A 217 20.52 8.35 -0.25
N THR A 218 20.48 8.45 1.08
CA THR A 218 20.70 7.32 1.99
C THR A 218 19.62 6.24 1.80
N ILE A 219 18.35 6.64 1.73
CA ILE A 219 17.23 5.72 1.55
C ILE A 219 17.35 5.00 0.21
N VAL A 220 17.54 5.74 -0.89
CA VAL A 220 17.66 5.15 -2.22
C VAL A 220 18.87 4.24 -2.32
N TYR A 221 20.04 4.65 -1.79
CA TYR A 221 21.24 3.82 -1.78
C TYR A 221 21.02 2.51 -1.01
N ASN A 222 20.45 2.60 0.19
CA ASN A 222 20.22 1.42 1.03
C ASN A 222 19.13 0.52 0.45
N TYR A 223 18.09 1.09 -0.13
CA TYR A 223 17.08 0.31 -0.84
C TYR A 223 17.70 -0.50 -1.97
N THR A 224 18.51 0.12 -2.83
CA THR A 224 19.18 -0.57 -3.95
C THR A 224 20.27 -1.56 -3.50
N LYS A 225 20.75 -1.45 -2.27
CA LYS A 225 21.76 -2.36 -1.70
C LYS A 225 21.13 -3.63 -1.11
N TYR A 226 19.92 -3.54 -0.52
CA TYR A 226 19.31 -4.63 0.24
C TYR A 226 18.08 -5.24 -0.45
N VAL A 227 17.58 -4.64 -1.50
CA VAL A 227 16.43 -5.06 -2.29
C VAL A 227 16.80 -5.22 -3.76
#